data_54bf8a3385afe3dcd60b15094e292d79
#
_entry.id   54bf8a3385afe3dcd60b15094e292d79
#
_cell.length_a   1.000
_cell.length_b   1.000
_cell.length_c   1.000
_cell.angle_alpha   90.00
_cell.angle_beta   90.00
_cell.angle_gamma   90.00
#
_symmetry.space_group_name_H-M   'P 1'
#
loop_
_entity.id
_entity.type
_entity.pdbx_description
1 polymer ?
#
loop_
_entity_poly.entity_id
_entity_poly.type
_entity_poly.pdbx_seq_one_letter_code
_entity_poly.pdbx_strand_id
1 'polypeptide(L)'
;PNLDKFSETSRMRFEINPLRILDTKAEHEQKLLVGGPTVSDYYTDEDKVHFETLKKFLDAMNIPFNINSKLVRGLDYYSRTVFEFTSPALGAQDALLGGGRYDKLVETLGGKSTPGIGFAAGMERFLIAMKNTVQQSEESNIDVYFVCLDEAGLSTALSISNELRQAGYSLVSDPLRRSMKAQMREANKSGAKFALILGETEMETDSIVLKNLKDGKQEIIQQKNVKDELRKLTN
;
A
#
# COMPACT_ATOMS: atom_id res chain seq x y z
N PRO A 1 -4.28 -35.67 7.48
CA PRO A 1 -4.41 -37.06 7.03
C PRO A 1 -3.53 -37.44 5.85
N ASN A 2 -2.93 -36.48 5.11
CA ASN A 2 -2.13 -36.73 3.90
C ASN A 2 -0.69 -36.17 3.99
N LEU A 3 -0.19 -35.89 5.19
CA LEU A 3 1.12 -35.22 5.34
C LEU A 3 2.28 -36.10 4.82
N ASP A 4 2.11 -37.42 4.88
CA ASP A 4 3.00 -38.42 4.31
C ASP A 4 3.20 -38.33 2.79
N LYS A 5 2.23 -37.72 2.09
CA LYS A 5 2.26 -37.51 0.62
C LYS A 5 2.98 -36.25 0.19
N PHE A 6 3.35 -35.39 1.15
CA PHE A 6 4.11 -34.17 0.88
C PHE A 6 5.61 -34.44 0.87
N SER A 7 6.35 -33.65 0.13
CA SER A 7 7.81 -33.68 0.12
C SER A 7 8.39 -33.45 1.52
N GLU A 8 9.60 -33.92 1.76
CA GLU A 8 10.31 -33.69 3.01
C GLU A 8 10.41 -32.19 3.34
N THR A 9 10.71 -31.36 2.34
CA THR A 9 10.76 -29.89 2.48
C THR A 9 9.43 -29.32 2.94
N SER A 10 8.31 -29.77 2.36
CA SER A 10 6.97 -29.30 2.75
C SER A 10 6.58 -29.79 4.14
N ARG A 11 6.96 -31.00 4.52
CA ARG A 11 6.77 -31.51 5.87
C ARG A 11 7.54 -30.71 6.92
N MET A 12 8.82 -30.41 6.66
CA MET A 12 9.63 -29.55 7.55
C MET A 12 9.03 -28.14 7.69
N ARG A 13 8.52 -27.56 6.59
CA ARG A 13 7.82 -26.27 6.63
C ARG A 13 6.54 -26.34 7.46
N PHE A 14 5.80 -27.41 7.37
CA PHE A 14 4.59 -27.64 8.14
C PHE A 14 4.86 -27.72 9.66
N GLU A 15 5.98 -28.33 10.06
CA GLU A 15 6.37 -28.41 11.49
C GLU A 15 6.68 -27.04 12.07
N ILE A 16 7.28 -26.15 11.28
CA ILE A 16 7.62 -24.78 11.71
C ILE A 16 6.37 -23.88 11.70
N ASN A 17 5.62 -23.89 10.61
CA ASN A 17 4.38 -23.13 10.43
C ASN A 17 3.45 -23.88 9.48
N PRO A 18 2.36 -24.49 10.01
CA PRO A 18 1.43 -25.29 9.21
C PRO A 18 0.85 -24.56 8.01
N LEU A 19 0.65 -23.24 8.08
CA LEU A 19 0.11 -22.44 6.98
C LEU A 19 1.03 -22.43 5.76
N ARG A 20 2.34 -22.63 5.92
CA ARG A 20 3.31 -22.61 4.83
C ARG A 20 3.13 -23.74 3.82
N ILE A 21 2.35 -24.77 4.16
CA ILE A 21 2.00 -25.82 3.21
C ILE A 21 1.08 -25.31 2.09
N LEU A 22 0.29 -24.26 2.37
CA LEU A 22 -0.63 -23.64 1.40
C LEU A 22 0.11 -22.98 0.25
N ASP A 23 1.34 -22.50 0.48
CA ASP A 23 2.17 -21.79 -0.51
C ASP A 23 3.10 -22.74 -1.31
N THR A 24 2.82 -24.04 -1.32
CA THR A 24 3.62 -24.97 -2.11
C THR A 24 3.50 -24.69 -3.60
N LYS A 25 4.63 -24.76 -4.33
CA LYS A 25 4.69 -24.61 -5.79
C LYS A 25 4.61 -25.96 -6.52
N ALA A 26 4.70 -27.08 -5.80
CA ALA A 26 4.65 -28.43 -6.36
C ALA A 26 3.22 -28.80 -6.77
N GLU A 27 2.98 -29.06 -8.05
CA GLU A 27 1.63 -29.34 -8.58
C GLU A 27 0.94 -30.52 -7.87
N HIS A 28 1.68 -31.60 -7.56
CA HIS A 28 1.10 -32.77 -6.88
C HIS A 28 0.64 -32.42 -5.46
N GLU A 29 1.38 -31.53 -4.77
CA GLU A 29 1.00 -31.05 -3.42
C GLU A 29 -0.19 -30.09 -3.48
N GLN A 30 -0.23 -29.22 -4.49
CA GLN A 30 -1.38 -28.32 -4.71
C GLN A 30 -2.68 -29.10 -4.91
N LYS A 31 -2.62 -30.26 -5.59
CA LYS A 31 -3.78 -31.15 -5.77
C LYS A 31 -4.26 -31.74 -4.44
N LEU A 32 -3.35 -32.01 -3.50
CA LEU A 32 -3.70 -32.51 -2.16
C LEU A 32 -4.37 -31.46 -1.29
N LEU A 33 -4.19 -30.18 -1.60
CA LEU A 33 -4.76 -29.02 -0.88
C LEU A 33 -6.10 -28.56 -1.45
N VAL A 34 -6.55 -29.15 -2.54
CA VAL A 34 -7.88 -28.80 -3.12
C VAL A 34 -8.98 -29.19 -2.14
N GLY A 35 -9.86 -28.23 -1.83
CA GLY A 35 -10.95 -28.39 -0.86
C GLY A 35 -10.52 -28.34 0.61
N GLY A 36 -9.24 -28.08 0.87
CA GLY A 36 -8.76 -27.79 2.22
C GLY A 36 -9.14 -26.40 2.70
N PRO A 37 -9.08 -26.13 4.02
CA PRO A 37 -9.38 -24.82 4.57
C PRO A 37 -8.37 -23.77 4.11
N THR A 38 -8.84 -22.56 3.94
CA THR A 38 -8.04 -21.37 3.62
C THR A 38 -8.00 -20.41 4.80
N VAL A 39 -7.07 -19.46 4.80
CA VAL A 39 -7.00 -18.45 5.86
C VAL A 39 -8.29 -17.61 5.91
N SER A 40 -8.94 -17.37 4.77
CA SER A 40 -10.19 -16.62 4.70
C SER A 40 -11.37 -17.29 5.41
N ASP A 41 -11.36 -18.60 5.59
CA ASP A 41 -12.42 -19.32 6.30
C ASP A 41 -12.44 -19.01 7.81
N TYR A 42 -11.35 -18.44 8.32
CA TYR A 42 -11.17 -18.11 9.75
C TYR A 42 -11.21 -16.59 10.01
N TYR A 43 -11.58 -15.78 9.02
CA TYR A 43 -11.72 -14.34 9.22
C TYR A 43 -12.83 -14.02 10.22
N THR A 44 -12.52 -13.21 11.21
CA THR A 44 -13.52 -12.56 12.05
C THR A 44 -14.31 -11.54 11.24
N ASP A 45 -15.41 -11.05 11.77
CA ASP A 45 -16.18 -10.00 11.08
C ASP A 45 -15.37 -8.70 10.98
N GLU A 46 -14.53 -8.40 11.98
CA GLU A 46 -13.60 -7.27 11.93
C GLU A 46 -12.57 -7.42 10.79
N ASP A 47 -12.01 -8.63 10.60
CA ASP A 47 -11.05 -8.90 9.52
C ASP A 47 -11.70 -8.77 8.15
N LYS A 48 -12.95 -9.22 8.01
CA LYS A 48 -13.73 -9.05 6.76
C LYS A 48 -13.93 -7.58 6.44
N VAL A 49 -14.40 -6.78 7.41
CA VAL A 49 -14.62 -5.34 7.24
C VAL A 49 -13.32 -4.64 6.86
N HIS A 50 -12.22 -4.96 7.56
CA HIS A 50 -10.91 -4.40 7.27
C HIS A 50 -10.46 -4.73 5.83
N PHE A 51 -10.59 -5.98 5.42
CA PHE A 51 -10.15 -6.43 4.09
C PHE A 51 -11.01 -5.83 2.97
N GLU A 52 -12.34 -5.75 3.16
CA GLU A 52 -13.24 -5.08 2.22
C GLU A 52 -12.91 -3.58 2.09
N THR A 53 -12.58 -2.91 3.20
CA THR A 53 -12.17 -1.50 3.18
C THR A 53 -10.87 -1.32 2.41
N LEU A 54 -9.89 -2.19 2.61
CA LEU A 54 -8.64 -2.18 1.84
C LEU A 54 -8.89 -2.31 0.34
N LYS A 55 -9.76 -3.25 -0.07
CA LYS A 55 -10.11 -3.43 -1.49
C LYS A 55 -10.72 -2.17 -2.08
N LYS A 56 -11.66 -1.53 -1.37
CA LYS A 56 -12.25 -0.26 -1.80
C LYS A 56 -11.20 0.83 -2.02
N PHE A 57 -10.18 0.91 -1.17
CA PHE A 57 -9.10 1.88 -1.36
C PHE A 57 -8.21 1.56 -2.57
N LEU A 58 -7.89 0.30 -2.79
CA LEU A 58 -7.14 -0.12 -3.98
C LEU A 58 -7.93 0.18 -5.26
N ASP A 59 -9.23 -0.10 -5.28
CA ASP A 59 -10.12 0.22 -6.40
C ASP A 59 -10.18 1.73 -6.65
N ALA A 60 -10.34 2.55 -5.59
CA ALA A 60 -10.37 4.01 -5.70
C ALA A 60 -9.06 4.59 -6.26
N MET A 61 -7.94 3.92 -6.00
CA MET A 61 -6.62 4.29 -6.52
C MET A 61 -6.34 3.67 -7.90
N ASN A 62 -7.27 2.89 -8.48
CA ASN A 62 -7.08 2.13 -9.72
C ASN A 62 -5.83 1.22 -9.67
N ILE A 63 -5.53 0.63 -8.51
CA ILE A 63 -4.45 -0.33 -8.35
C ILE A 63 -5.01 -1.72 -8.60
N PRO A 64 -4.61 -2.41 -9.68
CA PRO A 64 -5.06 -3.76 -9.93
C PRO A 64 -4.48 -4.71 -8.88
N PHE A 65 -5.29 -5.60 -8.37
CA PHE A 65 -4.87 -6.61 -7.40
C PHE A 65 -5.56 -7.95 -7.65
N ASN A 66 -4.91 -9.02 -7.21
CA ASN A 66 -5.46 -10.36 -7.18
C ASN A 66 -5.54 -10.86 -5.74
N ILE A 67 -6.68 -11.46 -5.37
CA ILE A 67 -6.83 -12.09 -4.06
C ILE A 67 -6.26 -13.51 -4.16
N ASN A 68 -5.27 -13.79 -3.31
CA ASN A 68 -4.68 -15.12 -3.21
C ASN A 68 -4.86 -15.67 -1.79
N SER A 69 -5.85 -16.52 -1.59
CA SER A 69 -6.15 -17.16 -0.30
C SER A 69 -5.08 -18.14 0.18
N LYS A 70 -4.10 -18.46 -0.65
CA LYS A 70 -2.98 -19.35 -0.35
C LYS A 70 -1.69 -18.61 -0.06
N LEU A 71 -1.69 -17.28 -0.17
CA LEU A 71 -0.49 -16.49 0.11
C LEU A 71 -0.15 -16.55 1.59
N VAL A 72 1.00 -17.12 1.92
CA VAL A 72 1.56 -17.21 3.27
C VAL A 72 2.97 -16.65 3.26
N ARG A 73 3.26 -15.78 4.24
CA ARG A 73 4.61 -15.23 4.44
C ARG A 73 5.43 -16.11 5.36
N GLY A 74 6.75 -16.06 5.21
CA GLY A 74 7.67 -16.88 5.97
C GLY A 74 7.92 -16.47 7.42
N LEU A 75 7.24 -15.44 7.92
CA LEU A 75 7.44 -14.86 9.25
C LEU A 75 6.11 -14.84 10.01
N ASP A 76 6.14 -15.18 11.29
CA ASP A 76 4.95 -15.45 12.10
C ASP A 76 4.34 -14.20 12.75
N TYR A 77 4.98 -13.05 12.60
CA TYR A 77 4.52 -11.81 13.21
C TYR A 77 3.41 -11.09 12.43
N TYR A 78 3.08 -11.53 11.21
CA TYR A 78 1.99 -10.93 10.46
C TYR A 78 0.64 -11.24 11.10
N SER A 79 -0.20 -10.20 11.24
CA SER A 79 -1.44 -10.29 12.01
C SER A 79 -2.72 -10.15 11.16
N ARG A 80 -2.65 -9.57 9.98
CA ARG A 80 -3.80 -9.33 9.08
C ARG A 80 -3.37 -9.44 7.62
N THR A 81 -3.47 -8.33 6.88
CA THR A 81 -3.14 -8.28 5.45
C THR A 81 -1.67 -8.60 5.20
N VAL A 82 -1.43 -9.52 4.30
CA VAL A 82 -0.13 -9.76 3.68
C VAL A 82 -0.23 -9.50 2.19
N PHE A 83 0.88 -9.07 1.56
CA PHE A 83 0.89 -8.76 0.14
C PHE A 83 2.23 -9.09 -0.51
N GLU A 84 2.19 -9.29 -1.81
CA GLU A 84 3.35 -9.37 -2.70
C GLU A 84 3.13 -8.49 -3.92
N PHE A 85 4.21 -7.91 -4.44
CA PHE A 85 4.25 -7.32 -5.76
C PHE A 85 5.05 -8.25 -6.66
N THR A 86 4.47 -8.63 -7.76
CA THR A 86 5.07 -9.58 -8.69
C THR A 86 5.37 -8.94 -10.03
N SER A 87 6.37 -9.48 -10.73
CA SER A 87 6.70 -9.07 -12.09
C SER A 87 6.95 -10.28 -12.97
N PRO A 88 6.28 -10.41 -14.12
CA PRO A 88 6.51 -11.50 -15.05
C PRO A 88 7.95 -11.52 -15.60
N ALA A 89 8.68 -10.41 -15.53
CA ALA A 89 10.08 -10.32 -15.93
C ALA A 89 11.03 -11.20 -15.11
N LEU A 90 10.59 -11.69 -13.94
CA LEU A 90 11.38 -12.52 -13.04
C LEU A 90 11.16 -14.04 -13.20
N GLY A 91 10.27 -14.46 -14.11
CA GLY A 91 9.98 -15.89 -14.33
C GLY A 91 9.20 -16.53 -13.17
N ALA A 92 9.49 -17.80 -12.86
CA ALA A 92 8.71 -18.61 -11.91
C ALA A 92 8.75 -18.10 -10.46
N GLN A 93 9.77 -17.36 -10.06
CA GLN A 93 9.87 -16.68 -8.77
C GLN A 93 9.66 -15.19 -9.00
N ASP A 94 8.43 -14.77 -9.20
CA ASP A 94 8.02 -13.48 -9.72
C ASP A 94 7.91 -12.35 -8.69
N ALA A 95 7.98 -12.64 -7.37
CA ALA A 95 7.88 -11.64 -6.31
C ALA A 95 9.05 -10.64 -6.33
N LEU A 96 8.77 -9.37 -6.51
CA LEU A 96 9.70 -8.24 -6.38
C LEU A 96 9.91 -7.86 -4.93
N LEU A 97 8.81 -7.75 -4.20
CA LEU A 97 8.76 -7.43 -2.79
C LEU A 97 7.60 -8.14 -2.13
N GLY A 98 7.66 -8.25 -0.83
CA GLY A 98 6.57 -8.77 -0.05
C GLY A 98 6.57 -8.21 1.36
N GLY A 99 5.38 -8.06 1.91
CA GLY A 99 5.18 -7.45 3.20
C GLY A 99 3.83 -7.80 3.82
N GLY A 100 3.47 -7.05 4.83
CA GLY A 100 2.20 -7.19 5.52
C GLY A 100 2.11 -6.37 6.79
N ARG A 101 0.99 -6.50 7.45
CA ARG A 101 0.68 -5.83 8.70
C ARG A 101 1.14 -6.70 9.89
N TYR A 102 1.69 -6.08 10.93
CA TYR A 102 2.24 -6.73 12.11
C TYR A 102 1.94 -5.92 13.38
N ASP A 103 0.69 -5.95 13.84
CA ASP A 103 0.19 -5.09 14.92
C ASP A 103 0.77 -5.44 16.29
N LYS A 104 1.22 -6.68 16.49
CA LYS A 104 1.73 -7.17 17.78
C LYS A 104 3.25 -7.19 17.89
N LEU A 105 3.98 -6.92 16.81
CA LEU A 105 5.44 -7.09 16.80
C LEU A 105 6.13 -6.17 17.82
N VAL A 106 5.75 -4.89 17.88
CA VAL A 106 6.36 -3.91 18.79
C VAL A 106 6.11 -4.32 20.25
N GLU A 107 4.90 -4.78 20.58
CA GLU A 107 4.54 -5.26 21.91
C GLU A 107 5.32 -6.53 22.28
N THR A 108 5.46 -7.47 21.35
CA THR A 108 6.25 -8.70 21.54
C THR A 108 7.72 -8.41 21.82
N LEU A 109 8.24 -7.30 21.29
CA LEU A 109 9.61 -6.82 21.54
C LEU A 109 9.75 -5.96 22.80
N GLY A 110 8.69 -5.85 23.61
CA GLY A 110 8.70 -5.08 24.87
C GLY A 110 8.36 -3.61 24.73
N GLY A 111 7.89 -3.16 23.54
CA GLY A 111 7.43 -1.79 23.31
C GLY A 111 5.95 -1.62 23.65
N LYS A 112 5.44 -0.40 23.44
CA LYS A 112 3.99 -0.15 23.55
C LYS A 112 3.25 -0.80 22.38
N SER A 113 2.00 -1.24 22.60
CA SER A 113 1.15 -1.74 21.53
C SER A 113 1.04 -0.69 20.41
N THR A 114 1.63 -1.01 19.26
CA THR A 114 1.73 -0.10 18.13
C THR A 114 1.54 -0.90 16.84
N PRO A 115 0.48 -0.64 16.08
CA PRO A 115 0.28 -1.31 14.80
C PRO A 115 1.39 -0.91 13.83
N GLY A 116 1.80 -1.85 12.99
CA GLY A 116 2.83 -1.64 11.99
C GLY A 116 2.49 -2.32 10.67
N ILE A 117 3.02 -1.75 9.61
CA ILE A 117 3.03 -2.33 8.28
C ILE A 117 4.38 -2.08 7.64
N GLY A 118 4.88 -3.05 6.90
CA GLY A 118 6.15 -2.90 6.19
C GLY A 118 6.34 -3.97 5.14
N PHE A 119 7.44 -3.84 4.41
CA PHE A 119 7.82 -4.78 3.38
C PHE A 119 9.33 -4.90 3.27
N ALA A 120 9.77 -5.96 2.65
CA ALA A 120 11.14 -6.13 2.19
C ALA A 120 11.16 -6.35 0.68
N ALA A 121 12.15 -5.79 0.01
CA ALA A 121 12.32 -5.84 -1.44
C ALA A 121 13.69 -6.40 -1.80
N GLY A 122 13.76 -7.23 -2.85
CA GLY A 122 15.03 -7.69 -3.38
C GLY A 122 15.62 -6.65 -4.33
N MET A 123 16.75 -6.01 -3.97
CA MET A 123 17.38 -5.00 -4.81
C MET A 123 17.77 -5.56 -6.18
N GLU A 124 18.39 -6.73 -6.21
CA GLU A 124 18.77 -7.41 -7.46
C GLU A 124 17.56 -7.76 -8.32
N ARG A 125 16.43 -8.12 -7.69
CA ARG A 125 15.18 -8.43 -8.37
C ARG A 125 14.59 -7.20 -9.04
N PHE A 126 14.63 -6.05 -8.37
CA PHE A 126 14.27 -4.76 -8.96
C PHE A 126 15.16 -4.41 -10.13
N LEU A 127 16.49 -4.54 -10.00
CA LEU A 127 17.43 -4.26 -11.07
C LEU A 127 17.19 -5.15 -12.30
N ILE A 128 16.88 -6.43 -12.09
CA ILE A 128 16.53 -7.36 -13.18
C ILE A 128 15.24 -6.92 -13.89
N ALA A 129 14.20 -6.60 -13.10
CA ALA A 129 12.92 -6.19 -13.65
C ALA A 129 12.98 -4.82 -14.37
N MET A 130 13.84 -3.93 -13.88
CA MET A 130 14.03 -2.57 -14.43
C MET A 130 14.97 -2.51 -15.62
N LYS A 131 15.70 -3.58 -15.94
CA LYS A 131 16.80 -3.60 -16.92
C LYS A 131 16.48 -2.97 -18.27
N ASN A 132 15.21 -2.84 -18.63
CA ASN A 132 14.76 -2.25 -19.89
C ASN A 132 13.93 -0.96 -19.73
N THR A 133 13.82 -0.39 -18.50
CA THR A 133 12.79 0.63 -18.22
C THR A 133 13.33 1.94 -17.63
N VAL A 134 14.58 1.99 -17.15
CA VAL A 134 15.04 3.15 -16.35
C VAL A 134 15.77 4.19 -17.18
N GLN A 135 15.17 5.40 -17.25
CA GLN A 135 15.90 6.65 -17.42
C GLN A 135 16.15 7.25 -16.01
N GLN A 136 17.40 7.62 -15.73
CA GLN A 136 17.74 8.29 -14.46
C GLN A 136 17.06 9.66 -14.40
N SER A 137 16.28 9.91 -13.34
CA SER A 137 15.78 11.25 -13.02
C SER A 137 16.56 11.85 -11.86
N GLU A 138 16.93 13.12 -12.01
CA GLU A 138 17.63 13.90 -11.00
C GLU A 138 16.65 14.41 -9.93
N GLU A 139 17.16 14.58 -8.69
CA GLU A 139 16.63 15.21 -7.47
C GLU A 139 15.11 15.08 -7.17
N SER A 140 14.80 14.39 -6.08
CA SER A 140 13.43 14.28 -5.58
C SER A 140 13.04 15.50 -4.72
N ASN A 141 12.56 16.56 -5.34
CA ASN A 141 11.81 17.60 -4.63
C ASN A 141 10.35 17.15 -4.46
N ILE A 142 9.78 17.37 -3.29
CA ILE A 142 8.35 17.12 -3.07
C ILE A 142 7.57 18.21 -3.78
N ASP A 143 6.71 17.83 -4.74
CA ASP A 143 5.89 18.80 -5.45
C ASP A 143 4.65 19.14 -4.64
N VAL A 144 4.00 18.13 -4.06
CA VAL A 144 2.69 18.28 -3.42
C VAL A 144 2.66 17.62 -2.05
N TYR A 145 2.14 18.33 -1.04
CA TYR A 145 1.74 17.75 0.24
C TYR A 145 0.21 17.68 0.31
N PHE A 146 -0.33 16.48 0.47
CA PHE A 146 -1.78 16.29 0.56
C PHE A 146 -2.24 16.31 2.03
N VAL A 147 -3.09 17.27 2.36
CA VAL A 147 -3.73 17.44 3.66
C VAL A 147 -5.15 16.91 3.57
N CYS A 148 -5.42 15.77 4.20
CA CYS A 148 -6.76 15.20 4.30
C CYS A 148 -7.22 15.30 5.76
N LEU A 149 -8.37 15.96 6.00
CA LEU A 149 -8.84 16.26 7.35
C LEU A 149 -9.77 15.18 7.89
N ASP A 150 -10.57 14.58 7.00
CA ASP A 150 -11.67 13.71 7.39
C ASP A 150 -11.54 12.31 6.79
N GLU A 151 -12.07 11.32 7.50
CA GLU A 151 -12.08 9.93 7.03
C GLU A 151 -12.90 9.76 5.75
N ALA A 152 -14.00 10.50 5.64
CA ALA A 152 -14.85 10.48 4.45
C ALA A 152 -14.11 10.90 3.18
N GLY A 153 -13.17 11.85 3.28
CA GLY A 153 -12.34 12.31 2.16
C GLY A 153 -11.17 11.39 1.78
N LEU A 154 -10.89 10.36 2.57
CA LEU A 154 -9.68 9.55 2.38
C LEU A 154 -9.64 8.84 1.02
N SER A 155 -10.75 8.26 0.56
CA SER A 155 -10.83 7.61 -0.74
C SER A 155 -10.53 8.58 -1.88
N THR A 156 -11.11 9.78 -1.83
CA THR A 156 -10.87 10.86 -2.80
C THR A 156 -9.41 11.32 -2.75
N ALA A 157 -8.85 11.52 -1.55
CA ALA A 157 -7.46 11.91 -1.38
C ALA A 157 -6.48 10.86 -1.96
N LEU A 158 -6.76 9.57 -1.76
CA LEU A 158 -5.95 8.48 -2.32
C LEU A 158 -6.05 8.42 -3.84
N SER A 159 -7.25 8.61 -4.41
CA SER A 159 -7.49 8.62 -5.85
C SER A 159 -6.71 9.74 -6.52
N ILE A 160 -6.88 10.99 -6.05
CA ILE A 160 -6.17 12.17 -6.57
C ILE A 160 -4.66 12.00 -6.41
N SER A 161 -4.21 11.52 -5.24
CA SER A 161 -2.78 11.28 -5.00
C SER A 161 -2.18 10.27 -5.97
N ASN A 162 -2.92 9.21 -6.29
CA ASN A 162 -2.45 8.21 -7.25
C ASN A 162 -2.40 8.78 -8.68
N GLU A 163 -3.41 9.53 -9.08
CA GLU A 163 -3.43 10.21 -10.39
C GLU A 163 -2.23 11.16 -10.56
N LEU A 164 -1.93 11.95 -9.53
CA LEU A 164 -0.79 12.88 -9.55
C LEU A 164 0.55 12.12 -9.61
N ARG A 165 0.71 11.03 -8.85
CA ARG A 165 1.91 10.19 -8.93
C ARG A 165 2.09 9.57 -10.30
N GLN A 166 1.01 9.09 -10.92
CA GLN A 166 1.05 8.57 -12.30
C GLN A 166 1.41 9.65 -13.33
N ALA A 167 1.09 10.91 -13.03
CA ALA A 167 1.49 12.07 -13.84
C ALA A 167 2.94 12.54 -13.57
N GLY A 168 3.67 11.89 -12.67
CA GLY A 168 5.08 12.19 -12.38
C GLY A 168 5.32 13.15 -11.22
N TYR A 169 4.28 13.57 -10.49
CA TYR A 169 4.44 14.43 -9.33
C TYR A 169 4.93 13.63 -8.10
N SER A 170 5.91 14.18 -7.38
CA SER A 170 6.32 13.70 -6.07
C SER A 170 5.34 14.20 -5.01
N LEU A 171 4.61 13.27 -4.37
CA LEU A 171 3.52 13.59 -3.44
C LEU A 171 3.66 12.85 -2.11
N VAL A 172 3.48 13.59 -1.01
CA VAL A 172 3.46 13.09 0.37
C VAL A 172 2.12 13.44 1.03
N SER A 173 1.63 12.58 1.90
CA SER A 173 0.44 12.79 2.72
C SER A 173 0.70 12.38 4.17
N ASP A 174 -0.08 12.92 5.12
CA ASP A 174 -0.01 12.53 6.53
C ASP A 174 -0.89 11.29 6.80
N PRO A 175 -0.29 10.12 7.06
CA PRO A 175 -1.06 8.90 7.32
C PRO A 175 -1.76 8.93 8.68
N LEU A 176 -1.33 9.81 9.61
CA LEU A 176 -1.88 9.93 10.95
C LEU A 176 -3.10 10.85 11.03
N ARG A 177 -3.44 11.52 9.92
CA ARG A 177 -4.60 12.44 9.84
C ARG A 177 -4.65 13.41 11.02
N ARG A 178 -3.51 14.02 11.35
CA ARG A 178 -3.38 15.01 12.41
C ARG A 178 -4.19 16.26 12.07
N SER A 179 -4.34 17.16 13.04
CA SER A 179 -5.05 18.43 12.81
C SER A 179 -4.47 19.21 11.62
N MET A 180 -5.30 20.02 10.96
CA MET A 180 -4.88 20.87 9.84
C MET A 180 -3.59 21.65 10.14
N LYS A 181 -3.49 22.25 11.35
CA LYS A 181 -2.30 22.98 11.78
C LYS A 181 -1.04 22.11 11.81
N ALA A 182 -1.16 20.86 12.25
CA ALA A 182 -0.04 19.92 12.31
C ALA A 182 0.37 19.48 10.91
N GLN A 183 -0.59 19.14 10.04
CA GLN A 183 -0.31 18.74 8.66
C GLN A 183 0.31 19.89 7.85
N MET A 184 -0.20 21.13 7.98
CA MET A 184 0.37 22.30 7.30
C MET A 184 1.79 22.63 7.78
N ARG A 185 2.09 22.42 9.07
CA ARG A 185 3.45 22.57 9.58
C ARG A 185 4.41 21.56 8.94
N GLU A 186 3.98 20.31 8.79
CA GLU A 186 4.79 19.28 8.12
C GLU A 186 4.91 19.55 6.61
N ALA A 187 3.85 20.04 5.95
CA ALA A 187 3.90 20.46 4.55
C ALA A 187 5.01 21.51 4.33
N ASN A 188 5.06 22.56 5.17
CA ASN A 188 6.13 23.56 5.10
C ASN A 188 7.51 22.98 5.39
N LYS A 189 7.62 22.08 6.39
CA LYS A 189 8.88 21.43 6.77
C LYS A 189 9.40 20.49 5.69
N SER A 190 8.52 19.84 4.96
CA SER A 190 8.89 18.89 3.90
C SER A 190 9.50 19.53 2.67
N GLY A 191 9.40 20.86 2.52
CA GLY A 191 9.85 21.58 1.34
C GLY A 191 8.94 21.42 0.13
N ALA A 192 7.71 20.93 0.32
CA ALA A 192 6.75 20.81 -0.75
C ALA A 192 6.43 22.18 -1.39
N LYS A 193 6.24 22.19 -2.70
CA LYS A 193 5.91 23.42 -3.46
C LYS A 193 4.45 23.82 -3.23
N PHE A 194 3.56 22.86 -3.20
CA PHE A 194 2.12 23.06 -3.08
C PHE A 194 1.52 22.20 -1.97
N ALA A 195 0.41 22.64 -1.39
CA ALA A 195 -0.46 21.83 -0.54
C ALA A 195 -1.85 21.70 -1.17
N LEU A 196 -2.37 20.48 -1.21
CA LEU A 196 -3.77 20.20 -1.51
C LEU A 196 -4.48 19.93 -0.19
N ILE A 197 -5.58 20.65 0.06
CA ILE A 197 -6.32 20.55 1.33
C ILE A 197 -7.74 20.09 1.02
N LEU A 198 -8.14 18.99 1.64
CA LEU A 198 -9.44 18.35 1.48
C LEU A 198 -10.07 18.17 2.85
N GLY A 199 -11.19 18.81 3.08
CA GLY A 199 -12.04 18.67 4.25
C GLY A 199 -13.50 18.48 3.86
N GLU A 200 -14.39 18.52 4.83
CA GLU A 200 -15.84 18.27 4.65
C GLU A 200 -16.47 19.21 3.61
N THR A 201 -16.19 20.52 3.70
CA THR A 201 -16.71 21.53 2.77
C THR A 201 -16.26 21.25 1.33
N GLU A 202 -14.99 20.90 1.15
CA GLU A 202 -14.43 20.56 -0.15
C GLU A 202 -15.05 19.29 -0.72
N MET A 203 -15.35 18.31 0.13
CA MET A 203 -16.04 17.07 -0.27
C MET A 203 -17.47 17.34 -0.73
N GLU A 204 -18.21 18.20 -0.03
CA GLU A 204 -19.60 18.54 -0.39
C GLU A 204 -19.72 19.29 -1.73
N THR A 205 -18.66 20.02 -2.12
CA THR A 205 -18.66 20.87 -3.32
C THR A 205 -17.81 20.31 -4.45
N ASP A 206 -17.32 19.06 -4.37
CA ASP A 206 -16.39 18.45 -5.31
C ASP A 206 -15.16 19.34 -5.60
N SER A 207 -14.74 20.12 -4.61
CA SER A 207 -13.64 21.06 -4.70
C SER A 207 -12.44 20.64 -3.87
N ILE A 208 -11.32 21.34 -3.99
CA ILE A 208 -10.12 21.19 -3.18
C ILE A 208 -9.39 22.53 -3.12
N VAL A 209 -8.78 22.83 -1.96
CA VAL A 209 -7.93 24.02 -1.86
C VAL A 209 -6.53 23.69 -2.35
N LEU A 210 -6.08 24.40 -3.38
CA LEU A 210 -4.69 24.39 -3.87
C LEU A 210 -3.95 25.59 -3.28
N LYS A 211 -2.91 25.33 -2.49
CA LYS A 211 -2.11 26.39 -1.86
C LYS A 211 -0.66 26.31 -2.31
N ASN A 212 -0.14 27.42 -2.80
CA ASN A 212 1.28 27.59 -3.05
C ASN A 212 2.00 27.89 -1.72
N LEU A 213 2.93 27.04 -1.33
CA LEU A 213 3.62 27.14 -0.03
C LEU A 213 4.75 28.19 -0.03
N LYS A 214 5.19 28.64 -1.20
CA LYS A 214 6.23 29.67 -1.35
C LYS A 214 5.68 31.09 -1.10
N ASP A 215 4.54 31.43 -1.68
CA ASP A 215 3.93 32.77 -1.59
C ASP A 215 2.66 32.82 -0.75
N GLY A 216 2.16 31.66 -0.30
CA GLY A 216 0.99 31.53 0.55
C GLY A 216 -0.34 31.71 -0.17
N LYS A 217 -0.37 31.99 -1.48
CA LYS A 217 -1.60 32.10 -2.25
C LYS A 217 -2.35 30.78 -2.26
N GLN A 218 -3.66 30.87 -2.18
CA GLN A 218 -4.54 29.71 -2.25
C GLN A 218 -5.76 29.99 -3.10
N GLU A 219 -6.24 28.95 -3.75
CA GLU A 219 -7.44 28.98 -4.58
C GLU A 219 -8.25 27.70 -4.38
N ILE A 220 -9.56 27.82 -4.60
CA ILE A 220 -10.46 26.67 -4.59
C ILE A 220 -10.64 26.22 -6.04
N ILE A 221 -10.32 24.97 -6.32
CA ILE A 221 -10.44 24.39 -7.65
C ILE A 221 -11.32 23.14 -7.59
N GLN A 222 -11.87 22.73 -8.73
CA GLN A 222 -12.59 21.46 -8.82
C GLN A 222 -11.62 20.29 -8.72
N GLN A 223 -11.97 19.23 -7.98
CA GLN A 223 -11.12 18.05 -7.78
C GLN A 223 -10.62 17.44 -9.10
N LYS A 224 -11.49 17.36 -10.11
CA LYS A 224 -11.16 16.86 -11.46
C LYS A 224 -10.11 17.69 -12.22
N ASN A 225 -9.88 18.91 -11.82
CA ASN A 225 -8.97 19.85 -12.50
C ASN A 225 -7.60 19.95 -11.82
N VAL A 226 -7.38 19.26 -10.70
CA VAL A 226 -6.15 19.38 -9.88
C VAL A 226 -4.89 19.17 -10.72
N LYS A 227 -4.87 18.16 -11.55
CA LYS A 227 -3.72 17.81 -12.41
C LYS A 227 -3.42 18.94 -13.40
N ASP A 228 -4.43 19.50 -14.04
CA ASP A 228 -4.27 20.56 -15.05
C ASP A 228 -3.82 21.86 -14.40
N GLU A 229 -4.37 22.21 -13.24
CA GLU A 229 -3.96 23.40 -12.50
C GLU A 229 -2.51 23.30 -12.00
N LEU A 230 -2.12 22.17 -11.43
CA LEU A 230 -0.73 21.93 -11.05
C LEU A 230 0.22 22.03 -12.24
N ARG A 231 -0.17 21.51 -13.41
CA ARG A 231 0.64 21.59 -14.63
C ARG A 231 0.88 23.03 -15.09
N LYS A 232 -0.13 23.91 -14.97
CA LYS A 232 0.01 25.34 -15.28
C LYS A 232 0.98 26.06 -14.35
N LEU A 233 1.08 25.61 -13.10
CA LEU A 233 1.92 26.23 -12.06
C LEU A 233 3.35 25.70 -12.04
N THR A 234 3.60 24.57 -12.67
CA THR A 234 4.92 23.89 -12.70
C THR A 234 5.67 24.06 -14.03
N ASN A 235 5.01 24.54 -15.08
CA ASN A 235 5.60 24.95 -16.35
C ASN A 235 5.89 26.47 -16.36
#